data_f68fedbd33a3c85ffc8b668030e472ab
#
_entry.id   f68fedbd33a3c85ffc8b668030e472ab
#
_cell.length_a   1.000
_cell.length_b   1.000
_cell.length_c   1.000
_cell.angle_alpha   90.00
_cell.angle_beta   90.00
_cell.angle_gamma   90.00
#
_symmetry.space_group_name_H-M   'P 1'
#
loop_
_entity.id
_entity.type
_entity.pdbx_description
1 polymer ?
#
loop_
_entity_poly.entity_id
_entity_poly.type
_entity_poly.pdbx_seq_one_letter_code
_entity_poly.pdbx_strand_id
1 'polypeptide(L)'
;RDLYRLGLRSAQLSAHNWNQHYADACCSPAQWKGLTSHGREVIREMNRLGMVINVSHSSDDTMSQAIDVSDGPVVATHHGLRSVNNIPRNMPDWLLKKLAAKGGVIGFQIGSEFSYPKEFAYVTEHAKKTFWDTTSIPELVKGKTIYEVDALVAPHFPMPAAQVPDSVMMTVDDWVAVVDRAIQLVGEDHVAIGTDFDGGPTLARGMRDVRDLPMITDAMLRRGYSEERIDKFWGANLLRVFRQVTQNRG
;
A
#
# COMPACT_ATOMS: atom_id res chain seq x y z
N ARG A 1 11.65 17.37 -11.67
CA ARG A 1 11.69 17.62 -13.12
C ARG A 1 12.62 16.64 -13.82
N ASP A 2 13.84 16.47 -13.35
CA ASP A 2 14.83 15.60 -14.02
C ASP A 2 14.41 14.13 -14.00
N LEU A 3 13.90 13.64 -12.88
CA LEU A 3 13.33 12.29 -12.79
C LEU A 3 12.17 12.08 -13.78
N TYR A 4 11.33 13.09 -13.97
CA TYR A 4 10.26 13.04 -14.96
C TYR A 4 10.82 12.95 -16.39
N ARG A 5 11.88 13.70 -16.71
CA ARG A 5 12.58 13.61 -18.02
C ARG A 5 13.18 12.24 -18.25
N LEU A 6 13.63 11.58 -17.17
CA LEU A 6 14.14 10.21 -17.20
C LEU A 6 13.05 9.13 -17.26
N GLY A 7 11.78 9.51 -17.27
CA GLY A 7 10.66 8.58 -17.43
C GLY A 7 9.81 8.34 -16.20
N LEU A 8 10.13 8.93 -15.03
CA LEU A 8 9.28 8.79 -13.83
C LEU A 8 7.90 9.41 -14.07
N ARG A 9 6.82 8.64 -13.78
CA ARG A 9 5.43 9.07 -13.97
C ARG A 9 4.60 8.98 -12.70
N SER A 10 5.11 8.37 -11.65
CA SER A 10 4.49 8.33 -10.34
C SER A 10 5.53 8.49 -9.25
N ALA A 11 5.19 9.15 -8.16
CA ALA A 11 6.05 9.23 -6.99
C ALA A 11 5.23 9.19 -5.70
N GLN A 12 5.82 8.60 -4.67
CA GLN A 12 5.27 8.48 -3.34
C GLN A 12 5.73 9.68 -2.49
N LEU A 13 4.83 10.20 -1.64
CA LEU A 13 5.12 11.37 -0.80
C LEU A 13 5.94 11.02 0.44
N SER A 14 5.79 9.83 0.98
CA SER A 14 6.54 9.34 2.14
C SER A 14 7.25 8.05 1.77
N ALA A 15 8.50 7.88 2.20
CA ALA A 15 9.24 6.64 1.99
C ALA A 15 9.08 5.74 3.20
N HIS A 16 8.69 4.48 2.98
CA HIS A 16 8.41 3.53 4.04
C HIS A 16 7.54 4.16 5.15
N ASN A 17 7.96 4.03 6.41
CA ASN A 17 7.21 4.51 7.57
C ASN A 17 7.85 5.75 8.20
N TRP A 18 8.68 6.49 7.49
CA TRP A 18 9.47 7.61 8.02
C TRP A 18 9.02 8.94 7.44
N ASN A 19 8.93 9.94 8.32
CA ASN A 19 8.65 11.31 7.91
C ASN A 19 9.73 11.83 6.96
N GLN A 20 9.28 12.57 5.96
CA GLN A 20 10.14 13.25 5.01
C GLN A 20 10.06 14.77 5.24
N HIS A 21 10.96 15.54 4.66
CA HIS A 21 10.94 17.00 4.75
C HIS A 21 9.67 17.66 4.20
N TYR A 22 8.84 16.90 3.48
CA TYR A 22 7.61 17.39 2.85
C TYR A 22 6.33 16.71 3.35
N ALA A 23 6.42 15.61 4.09
CA ALA A 23 5.23 14.89 4.56
C ALA A 23 5.50 13.96 5.74
N ASP A 24 4.50 13.78 6.58
CA ASP A 24 4.48 12.76 7.62
C ASP A 24 4.10 11.39 7.04
N ALA A 25 4.79 10.35 7.50
CA ALA A 25 4.49 8.95 7.23
C ALA A 25 3.50 8.39 8.26
N CYS A 26 2.85 7.24 7.93
CA CYS A 26 1.83 6.57 8.75
C CYS A 26 2.33 6.11 10.12
N CYS A 27 3.59 5.69 10.19
CA CYS A 27 4.08 4.82 11.25
C CYS A 27 5.25 5.46 12.02
N SER A 28 5.42 6.76 11.89
CA SER A 28 6.30 7.61 12.68
C SER A 28 5.48 8.66 13.44
N PRO A 29 5.94 9.13 14.60
CA PRO A 29 5.30 10.25 15.29
C PRO A 29 5.17 11.46 14.35
N ALA A 30 3.98 12.07 14.31
CA ALA A 30 3.73 13.23 13.44
C ALA A 30 4.71 14.38 13.74
N GLN A 31 5.36 14.89 12.71
CA GLN A 31 6.33 15.98 12.79
C GLN A 31 5.76 17.27 12.21
N TRP A 32 4.97 17.17 11.15
CA TRP A 32 4.45 18.28 10.37
C TRP A 32 2.93 18.42 10.41
N LYS A 33 2.22 17.46 11.03
CA LYS A 33 0.75 17.31 10.97
C LYS A 33 0.24 17.25 9.53
N GLY A 34 0.88 16.39 8.76
CA GLY A 34 0.58 16.15 7.34
C GLY A 34 1.62 16.71 6.39
N LEU A 35 1.19 17.49 5.41
CA LEU A 35 2.07 18.14 4.42
C LEU A 35 2.70 19.42 4.94
N THR A 36 4.00 19.58 4.69
CA THR A 36 4.65 20.89 4.82
C THR A 36 4.25 21.83 3.66
N SER A 37 4.64 23.12 3.73
CA SER A 37 4.50 24.03 2.58
C SER A 37 5.22 23.51 1.35
N HIS A 38 6.43 22.98 1.52
CA HIS A 38 7.20 22.37 0.44
C HIS A 38 6.51 21.11 -0.12
N GLY A 39 5.92 20.27 0.72
CA GLY A 39 5.13 19.12 0.28
C GLY A 39 3.96 19.50 -0.64
N ARG A 40 3.28 20.60 -0.33
CA ARG A 40 2.21 21.17 -1.19
C ARG A 40 2.75 21.66 -2.53
N GLU A 41 3.94 22.26 -2.55
CA GLU A 41 4.60 22.69 -3.79
C GLU A 41 5.01 21.47 -4.65
N VAL A 42 5.50 20.39 -4.02
CA VAL A 42 5.81 19.15 -4.72
C VAL A 42 4.57 18.57 -5.40
N ILE A 43 3.43 18.52 -4.71
CA ILE A 43 2.16 18.04 -5.29
C ILE A 43 1.74 18.91 -6.49
N ARG A 44 1.80 20.24 -6.37
CA ARG A 44 1.46 21.14 -7.48
C ARG A 44 2.38 20.94 -8.68
N GLU A 45 3.68 20.74 -8.43
CA GLU A 45 4.62 20.46 -9.52
C GLU A 45 4.37 19.08 -10.16
N MET A 46 4.01 18.06 -9.36
CA MET A 46 3.60 16.75 -9.90
C MET A 46 2.36 16.88 -10.77
N ASN A 47 1.34 17.65 -10.35
CA ASN A 47 0.16 17.93 -11.16
C ASN A 47 0.54 18.62 -12.48
N ARG A 48 1.37 19.69 -12.41
CA ARG A 48 1.85 20.40 -13.59
C ARG A 48 2.59 19.52 -14.59
N LEU A 49 3.33 18.53 -14.11
CA LEU A 49 4.07 17.57 -14.92
C LEU A 49 3.18 16.43 -15.45
N GLY A 50 2.00 16.22 -14.91
CA GLY A 50 1.17 15.04 -15.18
C GLY A 50 1.74 13.78 -14.54
N MET A 51 2.22 13.89 -13.30
CA MET A 51 2.70 12.76 -12.50
C MET A 51 1.62 12.29 -11.54
N VAL A 52 1.43 10.99 -11.46
CA VAL A 52 0.52 10.35 -10.50
C VAL A 52 1.09 10.46 -9.08
N ILE A 53 0.31 11.01 -8.17
CA ILE A 53 0.64 11.14 -6.76
C ILE A 53 0.25 9.83 -6.05
N ASN A 54 1.24 9.16 -5.45
CA ASN A 54 1.03 7.98 -4.61
C ASN A 54 1.06 8.38 -3.14
N VAL A 55 0.01 8.04 -2.39
CA VAL A 55 -0.12 8.36 -0.97
C VAL A 55 0.13 7.15 -0.05
N SER A 56 0.60 6.03 -0.58
CA SER A 56 0.99 4.88 0.26
C SER A 56 2.06 5.29 1.28
N HIS A 57 2.04 4.66 2.45
CA HIS A 57 2.89 4.98 3.60
C HIS A 57 2.70 6.36 4.23
N SER A 58 1.84 7.21 3.70
CA SER A 58 1.56 8.54 4.27
C SER A 58 0.68 8.43 5.53
N SER A 59 0.81 9.40 6.43
CA SER A 59 -0.13 9.55 7.55
C SER A 59 -1.52 9.93 7.04
N ASP A 60 -2.55 9.72 7.87
CA ASP A 60 -3.93 10.08 7.51
C ASP A 60 -4.05 11.55 7.11
N ASP A 61 -3.40 12.45 7.87
CA ASP A 61 -3.36 13.88 7.57
C ASP A 61 -2.67 14.17 6.24
N THR A 62 -1.53 13.51 5.97
CA THR A 62 -0.81 13.65 4.69
C THR A 62 -1.66 13.18 3.53
N MET A 63 -2.29 12.00 3.63
CA MET A 63 -3.18 11.47 2.58
C MET A 63 -4.36 12.41 2.33
N SER A 64 -5.03 12.83 3.40
CA SER A 64 -6.17 13.74 3.32
C SER A 64 -5.82 15.06 2.66
N GLN A 65 -4.71 15.68 3.08
CA GLN A 65 -4.24 16.95 2.53
C GLN A 65 -3.72 16.81 1.09
N ALA A 66 -3.10 15.68 0.75
CA ALA A 66 -2.66 15.40 -0.63
C ALA A 66 -3.85 15.30 -1.60
N ILE A 67 -4.94 14.64 -1.18
CA ILE A 67 -6.19 14.58 -1.94
C ILE A 67 -6.78 15.98 -2.14
N ASP A 68 -6.75 16.85 -1.12
CA ASP A 68 -7.27 18.21 -1.22
C ASP A 68 -6.44 19.10 -2.15
N VAL A 69 -5.11 18.99 -2.08
CA VAL A 69 -4.17 19.82 -2.86
C VAL A 69 -4.05 19.36 -4.30
N SER A 70 -4.28 18.07 -4.58
CA SER A 70 -4.17 17.52 -5.93
C SER A 70 -5.28 18.04 -6.84
N ASP A 71 -4.93 18.43 -8.06
CA ASP A 71 -5.90 18.82 -9.10
C ASP A 71 -6.65 17.60 -9.67
N GLY A 72 -6.00 16.44 -9.71
CA GLY A 72 -6.52 15.20 -10.23
C GLY A 72 -6.63 14.09 -9.17
N PRO A 73 -7.04 12.87 -9.60
CA PRO A 73 -7.07 11.71 -8.73
C PRO A 73 -5.68 11.32 -8.25
N VAL A 74 -5.62 10.81 -7.02
CA VAL A 74 -4.41 10.24 -6.42
C VAL A 74 -4.57 8.73 -6.25
N VAL A 75 -3.48 8.00 -6.07
CA VAL A 75 -3.49 6.56 -5.85
C VAL A 75 -2.89 6.21 -4.50
N ALA A 76 -3.41 5.17 -3.89
CA ALA A 76 -2.80 4.47 -2.77
C ALA A 76 -2.41 3.08 -3.29
N THR A 77 -1.16 2.89 -3.72
CA THR A 77 -0.76 1.72 -4.51
C THR A 77 -0.80 0.41 -3.76
N HIS A 78 -0.61 0.42 -2.43
CA HIS A 78 -0.61 -0.79 -1.59
C HIS A 78 -1.03 -0.45 -0.16
N HIS A 79 -2.28 -0.75 0.17
CA HIS A 79 -2.91 -0.54 1.48
C HIS A 79 -3.83 -1.71 1.85
N GLY A 80 -4.22 -1.77 3.13
CA GLY A 80 -5.38 -2.49 3.61
C GLY A 80 -6.45 -1.55 4.17
N LEU A 81 -7.52 -2.10 4.74
CA LEU A 81 -8.59 -1.37 5.43
C LEU A 81 -8.34 -1.36 6.93
N ARG A 82 -8.37 -0.16 7.54
CA ARG A 82 -8.26 -0.03 9.01
C ARG A 82 -9.46 -0.62 9.74
N SER A 83 -10.62 -0.63 9.13
CA SER A 83 -11.82 -1.29 9.65
C SER A 83 -11.75 -2.82 9.64
N VAL A 84 -10.75 -3.41 8.95
CA VAL A 84 -10.46 -4.84 8.97
C VAL A 84 -9.31 -5.15 9.92
N ASN A 85 -8.18 -4.48 9.76
CA ASN A 85 -7.06 -4.59 10.69
C ASN A 85 -6.61 -3.19 11.12
N ASN A 86 -6.78 -2.88 12.42
CA ASN A 86 -6.58 -1.54 12.98
C ASN A 86 -5.10 -1.25 13.21
N ILE A 87 -4.37 -1.05 12.13
CA ILE A 87 -2.96 -0.63 12.15
C ILE A 87 -2.80 0.73 11.47
N PRO A 88 -1.84 1.57 11.88
CA PRO A 88 -1.62 2.90 11.29
C PRO A 88 -1.36 2.87 9.78
N ARG A 89 -0.79 1.76 9.30
CA ARG A 89 -0.46 1.55 7.88
C ARG A 89 -1.69 1.39 7.00
N ASN A 90 -2.84 0.97 7.57
CA ASN A 90 -4.09 0.77 6.85
C ASN A 90 -4.90 2.06 6.73
N MET A 91 -5.64 2.20 5.63
CA MET A 91 -6.46 3.37 5.35
C MET A 91 -7.80 3.29 6.10
N PRO A 92 -8.21 4.34 6.83
CA PRO A 92 -9.54 4.39 7.44
C PRO A 92 -10.63 4.60 6.38
N ASP A 93 -11.83 4.07 6.63
CA ASP A 93 -12.95 4.06 5.68
C ASP A 93 -13.34 5.47 5.19
N TRP A 94 -13.27 6.50 6.06
CA TRP A 94 -13.58 7.88 5.68
C TRP A 94 -12.58 8.43 4.64
N LEU A 95 -11.31 8.05 4.77
CA LEU A 95 -10.25 8.49 3.87
C LEU A 95 -10.32 7.74 2.53
N LEU A 96 -10.69 6.45 2.56
CA LEU A 96 -10.97 5.68 1.35
C LEU A 96 -12.14 6.31 0.56
N LYS A 97 -13.22 6.71 1.25
CA LYS A 97 -14.33 7.43 0.61
C LYS A 97 -13.89 8.78 0.02
N LYS A 98 -13.02 9.52 0.70
CA LYS A 98 -12.46 10.78 0.21
C LYS A 98 -11.59 10.56 -1.04
N LEU A 99 -10.74 9.52 -1.03
CA LEU A 99 -9.93 9.11 -2.18
C LEU A 99 -10.83 8.79 -3.39
N ALA A 100 -11.85 7.97 -3.20
CA ALA A 100 -12.77 7.57 -4.24
C ALA A 100 -13.57 8.76 -4.80
N ALA A 101 -14.06 9.66 -3.94
CA ALA A 101 -14.76 10.88 -4.35
C ALA A 101 -13.90 11.79 -5.26
N LYS A 102 -12.58 11.74 -5.11
CA LYS A 102 -11.62 12.42 -6.01
C LYS A 102 -11.32 11.63 -7.30
N GLY A 103 -11.94 10.46 -7.50
CA GLY A 103 -11.67 9.56 -8.63
C GLY A 103 -10.45 8.67 -8.46
N GLY A 104 -9.87 8.65 -7.25
CA GLY A 104 -8.68 7.86 -6.93
C GLY A 104 -8.91 6.36 -6.85
N VAL A 105 -7.83 5.61 -6.66
CA VAL A 105 -7.82 4.15 -6.59
C VAL A 105 -6.95 3.68 -5.43
N ILE A 106 -7.46 2.71 -4.66
CA ILE A 106 -6.70 1.95 -3.69
C ILE A 106 -6.26 0.61 -4.27
N GLY A 107 -4.96 0.30 -4.21
CA GLY A 107 -4.41 -1.03 -4.46
C GLY A 107 -4.35 -1.82 -3.17
N PHE A 108 -4.88 -3.04 -3.18
CA PHE A 108 -4.88 -3.91 -2.01
C PHE A 108 -3.58 -4.70 -1.92
N GLN A 109 -2.86 -4.47 -0.81
CA GLN A 109 -1.67 -5.22 -0.44
C GLN A 109 -2.06 -6.66 -0.08
N ILE A 110 -1.25 -7.63 -0.53
CA ILE A 110 -1.60 -9.05 -0.44
C ILE A 110 -1.23 -9.68 0.91
N GLY A 111 -0.51 -8.97 1.76
CA GLY A 111 -0.04 -9.49 3.05
C GLY A 111 -1.13 -9.65 4.09
N SER A 112 -1.00 -10.71 4.87
CA SER A 112 -1.91 -11.01 5.97
C SER A 112 -1.87 -9.94 7.08
N GLU A 113 -0.73 -9.29 7.27
CA GLU A 113 -0.55 -8.19 8.23
C GLU A 113 -1.48 -6.99 7.96
N PHE A 114 -1.92 -6.80 6.72
CA PHE A 114 -2.85 -5.74 6.33
C PHE A 114 -4.31 -6.18 6.42
N SER A 115 -4.57 -7.45 6.16
CA SER A 115 -5.90 -7.94 5.81
C SER A 115 -6.46 -8.98 6.76
N TYR A 116 -5.64 -9.59 7.64
CA TYR A 116 -6.06 -10.71 8.48
C TYR A 116 -5.57 -10.61 9.93
N PRO A 117 -6.35 -9.99 10.83
CA PRO A 117 -5.94 -9.70 12.22
C PRO A 117 -5.49 -10.93 13.01
N LYS A 118 -6.06 -12.10 12.73
CA LYS A 118 -5.73 -13.35 13.44
C LYS A 118 -4.28 -13.78 13.18
N GLU A 119 -3.86 -13.77 11.92
CA GLU A 119 -2.49 -14.10 11.56
C GLU A 119 -1.52 -13.00 12.01
N PHE A 120 -1.91 -11.73 11.83
CA PHE A 120 -1.13 -10.60 12.29
C PHE A 120 -0.85 -10.67 13.81
N ALA A 121 -1.85 -10.99 14.62
CA ALA A 121 -1.69 -11.16 16.06
C ALA A 121 -0.74 -12.31 16.39
N TYR A 122 -0.90 -13.47 15.73
CA TYR A 122 -0.03 -14.62 15.88
C TYR A 122 1.43 -14.28 15.53
N VAL A 123 1.65 -13.70 14.35
CA VAL A 123 2.99 -13.31 13.88
C VAL A 123 3.62 -12.29 14.82
N THR A 124 2.86 -11.28 15.26
CA THR A 124 3.35 -10.25 16.19
C THR A 124 3.76 -10.85 17.54
N GLU A 125 2.98 -11.77 18.09
CA GLU A 125 3.30 -12.44 19.35
C GLU A 125 4.58 -13.29 19.24
N HIS A 126 4.74 -14.01 18.12
CA HIS A 126 5.89 -14.89 17.91
C HIS A 126 7.13 -14.12 17.43
N ALA A 127 6.96 -13.03 16.68
CA ALA A 127 8.05 -12.15 16.26
C ALA A 127 8.76 -11.45 17.43
N LYS A 128 8.10 -11.28 18.59
CA LYS A 128 8.72 -10.75 19.81
C LYS A 128 9.92 -11.56 20.31
N LYS A 129 10.15 -12.74 19.75
CA LYS A 129 11.29 -13.61 20.05
C LYS A 129 12.33 -13.62 18.93
N THR A 130 12.22 -12.75 17.95
CA THR A 130 13.04 -12.75 16.75
C THR A 130 14.08 -11.65 16.75
N PHE A 131 14.90 -11.64 15.71
CA PHE A 131 15.97 -10.68 15.42
C PHE A 131 15.59 -9.20 15.72
N TRP A 132 14.34 -8.78 15.45
CA TRP A 132 13.91 -7.38 15.60
C TRP A 132 13.83 -6.92 17.06
N ASP A 133 13.48 -7.79 18.01
CA ASP A 133 13.38 -7.43 19.42
C ASP A 133 14.74 -7.46 20.13
N THR A 134 15.72 -8.16 19.54
CA THR A 134 17.05 -8.33 20.09
C THR A 134 18.10 -7.43 19.45
N THR A 135 17.76 -6.79 18.31
CA THR A 135 18.70 -5.99 17.53
C THR A 135 18.30 -4.53 17.52
N SER A 136 19.19 -3.65 17.96
CA SER A 136 19.02 -2.21 17.78
C SER A 136 19.21 -1.84 16.31
N ILE A 137 18.13 -1.45 15.64
CA ILE A 137 18.19 -1.01 14.23
C ILE A 137 19.17 0.15 14.03
N PRO A 138 19.18 1.21 14.87
CA PRO A 138 20.17 2.29 14.75
C PRO A 138 21.63 1.79 14.78
N GLU A 139 21.92 0.83 15.65
CA GLU A 139 23.28 0.25 15.72
C GLU A 139 23.56 -0.65 14.52
N LEU A 140 22.56 -1.42 14.05
CA LEU A 140 22.70 -2.31 12.90
C LEU A 140 23.02 -1.54 11.61
N VAL A 141 22.39 -0.38 11.40
CA VAL A 141 22.53 0.42 10.17
C VAL A 141 23.69 1.41 10.22
N LYS A 142 24.30 1.63 11.39
CA LYS A 142 25.36 2.62 11.57
C LYS A 142 26.56 2.34 10.68
N GLY A 143 26.88 3.30 9.81
CA GLY A 143 28.03 3.21 8.90
C GLY A 143 27.87 2.20 7.75
N LYS A 144 26.67 1.66 7.54
CA LYS A 144 26.41 0.69 6.46
C LYS A 144 25.67 1.36 5.29
N THR A 145 25.95 0.87 4.11
CA THR A 145 25.20 1.22 2.91
C THR A 145 23.82 0.54 2.94
N ILE A 146 22.87 1.04 2.14
CA ILE A 146 21.53 0.45 2.02
C ILE A 146 21.61 -1.04 1.60
N TYR A 147 22.52 -1.40 0.71
CA TYR A 147 22.71 -2.79 0.27
C TYR A 147 23.23 -3.71 1.37
N GLU A 148 24.10 -3.21 2.24
CA GLU A 148 24.59 -3.96 3.40
C GLU A 148 23.50 -4.14 4.45
N VAL A 149 22.63 -3.14 4.63
CA VAL A 149 21.47 -3.23 5.50
C VAL A 149 20.47 -4.25 4.95
N ASP A 150 20.14 -4.18 3.66
CA ASP A 150 19.24 -5.14 3.00
C ASP A 150 19.77 -6.58 3.12
N ALA A 151 21.06 -6.80 2.89
CA ALA A 151 21.67 -8.13 3.01
C ALA A 151 21.58 -8.71 4.43
N LEU A 152 21.62 -7.84 5.46
CA LEU A 152 21.50 -8.25 6.85
C LEU A 152 20.04 -8.50 7.25
N VAL A 153 19.12 -7.74 6.70
CA VAL A 153 17.71 -7.72 7.10
C VAL A 153 16.87 -8.73 6.32
N ALA A 154 17.10 -8.86 5.02
CA ALA A 154 16.30 -9.70 4.12
C ALA A 154 16.15 -11.16 4.57
N PRO A 155 17.16 -11.84 5.16
CA PRO A 155 16.99 -13.20 5.66
C PRO A 155 16.01 -13.33 6.84
N HIS A 156 15.69 -12.20 7.51
CA HIS A 156 14.81 -12.15 8.68
C HIS A 156 13.44 -11.58 8.35
N PHE A 157 13.16 -11.29 7.09
CA PHE A 157 11.92 -10.66 6.64
C PHE A 157 11.34 -11.42 5.43
N PRO A 158 10.07 -11.80 5.44
CA PRO A 158 9.10 -11.87 6.54
C PRO A 158 9.33 -13.12 7.42
N MET A 159 8.55 -13.27 8.50
CA MET A 159 8.53 -14.57 9.19
C MET A 159 8.21 -15.65 8.16
N PRO A 160 9.02 -16.71 8.01
CA PRO A 160 8.75 -17.74 7.02
C PRO A 160 7.33 -18.28 7.19
N ALA A 161 6.54 -18.28 6.12
CA ALA A 161 5.17 -18.81 6.13
C ALA A 161 5.10 -20.24 6.70
N ALA A 162 6.18 -21.02 6.55
CA ALA A 162 6.34 -22.35 7.14
C ALA A 162 6.29 -22.37 8.69
N GLN A 163 6.40 -21.22 9.35
CA GLN A 163 6.30 -21.10 10.82
C GLN A 163 4.92 -20.68 11.30
N VAL A 164 4.02 -20.30 10.39
CA VAL A 164 2.64 -19.95 10.71
C VAL A 164 1.76 -21.18 10.57
N PRO A 165 1.03 -21.60 11.62
CA PRO A 165 0.12 -22.75 11.48
C PRO A 165 -1.00 -22.49 10.47
N ASP A 166 -1.33 -23.48 9.66
CA ASP A 166 -2.41 -23.40 8.66
C ASP A 166 -3.74 -22.90 9.23
N SER A 167 -4.01 -23.22 10.51
CA SER A 167 -5.25 -22.82 11.19
C SER A 167 -5.37 -21.33 11.46
N VAL A 168 -4.26 -20.58 11.36
CA VAL A 168 -4.23 -19.12 11.55
C VAL A 168 -3.86 -18.37 10.29
N MET A 169 -3.38 -19.04 9.25
CA MET A 169 -3.03 -18.41 7.97
C MET A 169 -4.26 -17.86 7.27
N MET A 170 -4.12 -16.67 6.70
CA MET A 170 -5.08 -16.09 5.78
C MET A 170 -5.21 -16.95 4.51
N THR A 171 -6.43 -17.18 4.06
CA THR A 171 -6.69 -17.79 2.75
C THR A 171 -6.86 -16.70 1.68
N VAL A 172 -6.78 -17.08 0.40
CA VAL A 172 -7.09 -16.17 -0.72
C VAL A 172 -8.55 -15.69 -0.64
N ASP A 173 -9.47 -16.57 -0.23
CA ASP A 173 -10.88 -16.20 -0.05
C ASP A 173 -11.10 -15.20 1.09
N ASP A 174 -10.33 -15.29 2.20
CA ASP A 174 -10.35 -14.28 3.27
C ASP A 174 -9.87 -12.92 2.74
N TRP A 175 -8.80 -12.91 1.96
CA TRP A 175 -8.27 -11.69 1.36
C TRP A 175 -9.24 -11.06 0.37
N VAL A 176 -9.87 -11.84 -0.53
CA VAL A 176 -10.89 -11.35 -1.47
C VAL A 176 -12.10 -10.79 -0.71
N ALA A 177 -12.45 -11.32 0.48
CA ALA A 177 -13.51 -10.74 1.31
C ALA A 177 -13.18 -9.32 1.79
N VAL A 178 -11.90 -8.98 1.98
CA VAL A 178 -11.48 -7.60 2.30
C VAL A 178 -11.63 -6.70 1.07
N VAL A 179 -11.31 -7.21 -0.11
CA VAL A 179 -11.56 -6.51 -1.39
C VAL A 179 -13.06 -6.24 -1.59
N ASP A 180 -13.92 -7.24 -1.36
CA ASP A 180 -15.39 -7.08 -1.40
C ASP A 180 -15.86 -5.95 -0.49
N ARG A 181 -15.33 -5.88 0.74
CA ARG A 181 -15.67 -4.81 1.68
C ARG A 181 -15.31 -3.43 1.14
N ALA A 182 -14.15 -3.29 0.50
CA ALA A 182 -13.76 -2.02 -0.11
C ALA A 182 -14.70 -1.65 -1.27
N ILE A 183 -15.03 -2.62 -2.13
CA ILE A 183 -15.98 -2.43 -3.23
C ILE A 183 -17.36 -1.98 -2.71
N GLN A 184 -17.82 -2.56 -1.60
CA GLN A 184 -19.07 -2.14 -0.95
C GLN A 184 -19.00 -0.70 -0.41
N LEU A 185 -17.84 -0.24 0.04
CA LEU A 185 -17.65 1.11 0.59
C LEU A 185 -17.58 2.20 -0.47
N VAL A 186 -16.94 1.93 -1.62
CA VAL A 186 -16.57 2.96 -2.60
C VAL A 186 -16.86 2.61 -4.05
N GLY A 187 -17.34 1.42 -4.34
CA GLY A 187 -17.57 0.93 -5.71
C GLY A 187 -16.35 0.28 -6.34
N GLU A 188 -16.59 -0.53 -7.36
CA GLU A 188 -15.57 -1.35 -8.04
C GLU A 188 -14.57 -0.53 -8.85
N ASP A 189 -14.91 0.71 -9.23
CA ASP A 189 -14.04 1.59 -10.03
C ASP A 189 -12.87 2.19 -9.24
N HIS A 190 -12.85 1.99 -7.92
CA HIS A 190 -11.86 2.58 -7.01
C HIS A 190 -10.95 1.57 -6.33
N VAL A 191 -11.03 0.29 -6.72
CA VAL A 191 -10.29 -0.80 -6.08
C VAL A 191 -9.43 -1.53 -7.11
N ALA A 192 -8.17 -1.82 -6.76
CA ALA A 192 -7.22 -2.51 -7.61
C ALA A 192 -6.30 -3.43 -6.81
N ILE A 193 -5.51 -4.25 -7.52
CA ILE A 193 -4.41 -5.02 -6.93
C ILE A 193 -3.23 -4.10 -6.57
N GLY A 194 -2.54 -4.40 -5.47
CA GLY A 194 -1.33 -3.71 -5.04
C GLY A 194 -0.44 -4.66 -4.23
N THR A 195 0.10 -5.69 -4.86
CA THR A 195 0.66 -6.88 -4.21
C THR A 195 1.77 -6.61 -3.21
N ASP A 196 2.67 -5.67 -3.52
CA ASP A 196 3.84 -5.37 -2.69
C ASP A 196 4.78 -6.58 -2.50
N PHE A 197 4.90 -7.46 -3.51
CA PHE A 197 5.62 -8.74 -3.39
C PHE A 197 7.04 -8.61 -2.83
N ASP A 198 7.83 -7.71 -3.36
CA ASP A 198 9.22 -7.52 -2.91
C ASP A 198 9.33 -6.68 -1.62
N GLY A 199 8.21 -6.12 -1.16
CA GLY A 199 8.10 -5.41 0.12
C GLY A 199 8.00 -6.34 1.34
N GLY A 200 8.04 -7.66 1.14
CA GLY A 200 8.05 -8.67 2.19
C GLY A 200 6.69 -9.04 2.80
N PRO A 201 5.57 -9.09 2.03
CA PRO A 201 4.28 -9.48 2.58
C PRO A 201 4.26 -10.96 2.97
N THR A 202 3.56 -11.30 4.07
CA THR A 202 3.20 -12.68 4.36
C THR A 202 1.99 -13.07 3.51
N LEU A 203 2.21 -13.96 2.54
CA LEU A 203 1.19 -14.29 1.53
C LEU A 203 0.09 -15.21 2.07
N ALA A 204 -1.08 -15.14 1.45
CA ALA A 204 -2.16 -16.06 1.74
C ALA A 204 -1.74 -17.51 1.50
N ARG A 205 -2.33 -18.44 2.27
CA ARG A 205 -2.03 -19.87 2.21
C ARG A 205 -2.10 -20.42 0.78
N GLY A 206 -1.03 -21.05 0.35
CA GLY A 206 -0.86 -21.62 -0.97
C GLY A 206 -0.23 -20.67 -2.00
N MET A 207 -0.14 -19.38 -1.72
CA MET A 207 0.58 -18.43 -2.56
C MET A 207 2.06 -18.38 -2.19
N ARG A 208 2.92 -18.23 -3.19
CA ARG A 208 4.38 -18.20 -3.04
C ARG A 208 5.01 -17.00 -3.76
N ASP A 209 4.47 -16.66 -4.91
CA ASP A 209 4.99 -15.61 -5.78
C ASP A 209 3.96 -15.20 -6.86
N VAL A 210 4.38 -14.37 -7.82
CA VAL A 210 3.54 -13.84 -8.90
C VAL A 210 2.83 -14.91 -9.74
N ARG A 211 3.34 -16.14 -9.79
CA ARG A 211 2.73 -17.24 -10.54
C ARG A 211 1.42 -17.73 -9.93
N ASP A 212 1.22 -17.43 -8.65
CA ASP A 212 0.03 -17.82 -7.90
C ASP A 212 -1.10 -16.76 -7.95
N LEU A 213 -0.87 -15.60 -8.61
CA LEU A 213 -1.90 -14.56 -8.81
C LEU A 213 -3.21 -15.07 -9.44
N PRO A 214 -3.22 -16.07 -10.36
CA PRO A 214 -4.47 -16.66 -10.85
C PRO A 214 -5.39 -17.19 -9.76
N MET A 215 -4.87 -17.58 -8.60
CA MET A 215 -5.69 -18.01 -7.45
C MET A 215 -6.66 -16.91 -6.99
N ILE A 216 -6.26 -15.64 -7.10
CA ILE A 216 -7.11 -14.49 -6.78
C ILE A 216 -8.25 -14.38 -7.79
N THR A 217 -7.96 -14.51 -9.09
CA THR A 217 -8.97 -14.51 -10.15
C THR A 217 -9.98 -15.63 -9.93
N ASP A 218 -9.52 -16.85 -9.63
CA ASP A 218 -10.39 -18.00 -9.34
C ASP A 218 -11.28 -17.74 -8.12
N ALA A 219 -10.75 -17.12 -7.06
CA ALA A 219 -11.53 -16.77 -5.89
C ALA A 219 -12.58 -15.70 -6.19
N MET A 220 -12.27 -14.71 -7.02
CA MET A 220 -13.20 -13.68 -7.48
C MET A 220 -14.32 -14.28 -8.35
N LEU A 221 -13.98 -15.19 -9.27
CA LEU A 221 -14.97 -15.90 -10.10
C LEU A 221 -15.92 -16.75 -9.26
N ARG A 222 -15.40 -17.48 -8.25
CA ARG A 222 -16.25 -18.23 -7.30
C ARG A 222 -17.22 -17.34 -6.53
N ARG A 223 -16.86 -16.07 -6.30
CA ARG A 223 -17.70 -15.06 -5.64
C ARG A 223 -18.66 -14.36 -6.60
N GLY A 224 -18.67 -14.74 -7.88
CA GLY A 224 -19.56 -14.20 -8.89
C GLY A 224 -19.13 -12.83 -9.46
N TYR A 225 -17.86 -12.51 -9.40
CA TYR A 225 -17.36 -11.30 -10.09
C TYR A 225 -17.52 -11.49 -11.60
N SER A 226 -17.98 -10.44 -12.28
CA SER A 226 -17.96 -10.37 -13.73
C SER A 226 -16.53 -10.18 -14.26
N GLU A 227 -16.29 -10.59 -15.50
CA GLU A 227 -15.01 -10.34 -16.19
C GLU A 227 -14.64 -8.85 -16.17
N GLU A 228 -15.62 -7.95 -16.40
CA GLU A 228 -15.42 -6.52 -16.35
C GLU A 228 -14.91 -6.05 -14.98
N ARG A 229 -15.49 -6.56 -13.87
CA ARG A 229 -15.04 -6.23 -12.52
C ARG A 229 -13.63 -6.75 -12.25
N ILE A 230 -13.30 -7.95 -12.74
CA ILE A 230 -11.97 -8.53 -12.62
C ILE A 230 -10.95 -7.69 -13.42
N ASP A 231 -11.27 -7.27 -14.62
CA ASP A 231 -10.40 -6.38 -15.42
C ASP A 231 -10.17 -5.04 -14.75
N LYS A 232 -11.21 -4.44 -14.16
CA LYS A 232 -11.09 -3.21 -13.36
C LYS A 232 -10.11 -3.39 -12.22
N PHE A 233 -10.27 -4.48 -11.46
CA PHE A 233 -9.41 -4.81 -10.33
C PHE A 233 -7.94 -5.05 -10.75
N TRP A 234 -7.71 -5.81 -11.82
CA TRP A 234 -6.35 -6.15 -12.26
C TRP A 234 -5.57 -4.98 -12.85
N GLY A 235 -6.23 -3.96 -13.38
CA GLY A 235 -5.46 -2.83 -13.89
C GLY A 235 -6.25 -1.72 -14.55
N ALA A 236 -7.46 -1.95 -15.06
CA ALA A 236 -8.21 -0.93 -15.79
C ALA A 236 -8.46 0.33 -14.94
N ASN A 237 -8.73 0.18 -13.64
CA ASN A 237 -8.90 1.31 -12.71
C ASN A 237 -7.63 2.15 -12.56
N LEU A 238 -6.47 1.51 -12.36
CA LEU A 238 -5.20 2.23 -12.24
C LEU A 238 -4.82 2.91 -13.56
N LEU A 239 -5.02 2.21 -14.69
CA LEU A 239 -4.77 2.77 -16.03
C LEU A 239 -5.68 3.97 -16.32
N ARG A 240 -6.93 3.96 -15.86
CA ARG A 240 -7.84 5.11 -15.94
C ARG A 240 -7.24 6.33 -15.24
N VAL A 241 -6.80 6.19 -14.00
CA VAL A 241 -6.16 7.28 -13.24
C VAL A 241 -4.89 7.74 -13.93
N PHE A 242 -4.05 6.80 -14.37
CA PHE A 242 -2.80 7.11 -15.06
C PHE A 242 -3.05 7.94 -16.33
N ARG A 243 -3.99 7.53 -17.18
CA ARG A 243 -4.37 8.25 -18.40
C ARG A 243 -4.91 9.65 -18.08
N GLN A 244 -5.83 9.74 -17.12
CA GLN A 244 -6.43 11.01 -16.71
C GLN A 244 -5.38 12.01 -16.23
N VAL A 245 -4.42 11.59 -15.41
CA VAL A 245 -3.39 12.47 -14.85
C VAL A 245 -2.35 12.84 -15.91
N THR A 246 -1.93 11.89 -16.76
CA THR A 246 -0.86 12.14 -17.74
C THR A 246 -1.34 12.87 -19.00
N GLN A 247 -2.64 12.82 -19.32
CA GLN A 247 -3.23 13.50 -20.50
C GLN A 247 -3.66 14.95 -20.21
N ASN A 248 -3.99 15.28 -18.97
CA ASN A 248 -4.38 16.64 -18.56
C ASN A 248 -3.18 17.60 -18.45
N ARG A 249 -2.37 17.66 -19.48
CA ARG A 249 -1.29 18.65 -19.59
C ARG A 249 -1.86 19.92 -20.20
N GLY A 250 -2.00 20.95 -19.37
CA GLY A 250 -2.14 22.30 -19.85
C GLY A 250 -0.83 22.83 -20.45
#